data_2a6c35e2d0dbdbcb23df5a197a4c6394
#
_entry.id   2a6c35e2d0dbdbcb23df5a197a4c6394
#
_cell.length_a   1.000
_cell.length_b   1.000
_cell.length_c   1.000
_cell.angle_alpha   90.00
_cell.angle_beta   90.00
_cell.angle_gamma   90.00
#
_symmetry.space_group_name_H-M   'P 1'
#
loop_
_entity.id
_entity.type
_entity.pdbx_description
1 polymer ?
#
loop_
_entity_poly.entity_id
_entity_poly.type
_entity_poly.pdbx_seq_one_letter_code
_entity_poly.pdbx_strand_id
1 'polypeptide(L)'
;MNIREARETMYELLTLFFKGAAVVYGSQSHAVKEKPPVVVLTTISVNRPMNPPTEIVDGNPVSYYPTNMVLQVDLYTKGALVEVGERQLALVENTALNDMIEFANFVGSEYFINWCHQKDIALALKSDAQDTTALINSASYQFRATLELMMSFTQKA
;
A
#
# COMPACT_ATOMS: atom_id res chain seq x y z
N MET A 1 -11.87 -15.07 2.71
CA MET A 1 -11.63 -13.61 2.89
C MET A 1 -12.49 -12.85 1.90
N ASN A 2 -13.12 -11.81 2.32
CA ASN A 2 -13.85 -10.91 1.41
C ASN A 2 -13.01 -9.64 1.13
N ILE A 3 -13.50 -8.78 0.24
CA ILE A 3 -12.78 -7.56 -0.16
C ILE A 3 -12.58 -6.60 1.02
N ARG A 4 -13.55 -6.51 1.92
CA ARG A 4 -13.44 -5.66 3.11
C ARG A 4 -12.33 -6.16 4.03
N GLU A 5 -12.32 -7.45 4.33
CA GLU A 5 -11.27 -8.08 5.14
C GLU A 5 -9.88 -7.93 4.51
N ALA A 6 -9.80 -8.05 3.18
CA ALA A 6 -8.54 -7.83 2.46
C ALA A 6 -8.02 -6.40 2.64
N ARG A 7 -8.89 -5.40 2.53
CA ARG A 7 -8.51 -4.00 2.75
C ARG A 7 -8.14 -3.73 4.20
N GLU A 8 -8.87 -4.30 5.15
CA GLU A 8 -8.55 -4.19 6.58
C GLU A 8 -7.18 -4.80 6.90
N THR A 9 -6.85 -5.94 6.29
CA THR A 9 -5.53 -6.57 6.44
C THR A 9 -4.42 -5.65 5.92
N MET A 10 -4.62 -5.01 4.79
CA MET A 10 -3.65 -4.03 4.26
C MET A 10 -3.55 -2.79 5.14
N TYR A 11 -4.65 -2.30 5.65
CA TYR A 11 -4.66 -1.17 6.57
C TYR A 11 -3.82 -1.47 7.83
N GLU A 12 -4.01 -2.64 8.42
CA GLU A 12 -3.23 -3.07 9.58
C GLU A 12 -1.73 -3.16 9.26
N LEU A 13 -1.38 -3.76 8.13
CA LEU A 13 0.00 -3.86 7.69
C LEU A 13 0.66 -2.50 7.54
N LEU A 14 -0.01 -1.57 6.86
CA LEU A 14 0.52 -0.22 6.64
C LEU A 14 0.66 0.55 7.96
N THR A 15 -0.28 0.38 8.87
CA THR A 15 -0.22 1.00 10.20
C THR A 15 0.97 0.47 11.02
N LEU A 16 1.26 -0.82 10.91
CA LEU A 16 2.39 -1.44 11.59
C LEU A 16 3.74 -1.03 10.96
N PHE A 17 3.81 -0.96 9.64
CA PHE A 17 5.04 -0.63 8.94
C PHE A 17 5.39 0.85 9.03
N PHE A 18 4.45 1.72 8.71
CA PHE A 18 4.62 3.18 8.74
C PHE A 18 4.21 3.75 10.09
N LYS A 19 4.99 3.47 11.11
CA LYS A 19 4.73 3.94 12.47
C LYS A 19 4.74 5.47 12.53
N GLY A 20 3.75 6.04 13.20
CA GLY A 20 3.61 7.48 13.34
C GLY A 20 2.94 8.17 12.15
N ALA A 21 2.64 7.45 11.07
CA ALA A 21 1.86 7.97 9.97
C ALA A 21 0.37 7.69 10.16
N ALA A 22 -0.48 8.63 9.76
CA ALA A 22 -1.90 8.38 9.63
C ALA A 22 -2.14 7.53 8.37
N VAL A 23 -2.92 6.46 8.48
CA VAL A 23 -3.31 5.62 7.34
C VAL A 23 -4.76 5.87 7.04
N VAL A 24 -5.06 6.28 5.82
CA VAL A 24 -6.42 6.62 5.38
C VAL A 24 -6.74 5.90 4.08
N TYR A 25 -8.03 5.63 3.87
CA TYR A 25 -8.49 5.12 2.58
C TYR A 25 -8.62 6.27 1.59
N GLY A 26 -8.10 6.07 0.38
CA GLY A 26 -8.26 7.02 -0.70
C GLY A 26 -9.71 7.12 -1.12
N SER A 27 -10.23 8.34 -1.12
CA SER A 27 -11.49 8.70 -1.73
C SER A 27 -11.18 9.58 -2.92
N GLN A 28 -11.76 9.29 -4.06
CA GLN A 28 -11.46 9.96 -5.33
C GLN A 28 -11.77 11.46 -5.33
N SER A 29 -12.54 11.94 -4.38
CA SER A 29 -13.02 13.32 -4.36
C SER A 29 -12.55 14.16 -3.18
N HIS A 30 -11.71 13.61 -2.29
CA HIS A 30 -11.27 14.32 -1.10
C HIS A 30 -9.76 14.56 -1.10
N ALA A 31 -9.37 15.82 -0.85
CA ALA A 31 -8.00 16.14 -0.54
C ALA A 31 -7.61 15.49 0.81
N VAL A 32 -6.37 15.06 0.91
CA VAL A 32 -5.81 14.54 2.16
C VAL A 32 -5.80 15.68 3.18
N LYS A 33 -6.58 15.55 4.24
CA LYS A 33 -6.70 16.56 5.30
C LYS A 33 -5.75 16.32 6.45
N GLU A 34 -5.22 15.11 6.55
CA GLU A 34 -4.28 14.74 7.62
C GLU A 34 -2.93 15.41 7.43
N LYS A 35 -2.26 15.70 8.54
CA LYS A 35 -0.90 16.24 8.50
C LYS A 35 0.10 15.12 8.16
N PRO A 36 1.07 15.37 7.26
CA PRO A 36 2.14 14.42 6.99
C PRO A 36 2.92 14.03 8.27
N PRO A 37 3.37 12.75 8.39
CA PRO A 37 3.29 11.70 7.36
C PRO A 37 1.91 11.06 7.26
N VAL A 38 1.47 10.83 6.03
CA VAL A 38 0.17 10.20 5.73
C VAL A 38 0.35 9.12 4.68
N VAL A 39 -0.26 7.97 4.91
CA VAL A 39 -0.36 6.87 3.94
C VAL A 39 -1.78 6.80 3.42
N VAL A 40 -1.94 6.86 2.12
CA VAL A 40 -3.24 6.72 1.46
C VAL A 40 -3.30 5.38 0.73
N LEU A 41 -4.27 4.55 1.09
CA LEU A 41 -4.52 3.25 0.48
C LEU A 41 -5.72 3.36 -0.45
N THR A 42 -5.53 3.12 -1.73
CA THR A 42 -6.59 3.21 -2.74
C THR A 42 -6.75 1.87 -3.46
N THR A 43 -7.97 1.38 -3.56
CA THR A 43 -8.29 0.21 -4.38
C THR A 43 -8.45 0.65 -5.82
N ILE A 44 -7.59 0.15 -6.71
CA ILE A 44 -7.61 0.50 -8.14
C ILE A 44 -8.54 -0.42 -8.92
N SER A 45 -8.42 -1.72 -8.70
CA SER A 45 -9.25 -2.71 -9.40
C SER A 45 -9.40 -3.98 -8.59
N VAL A 46 -10.47 -4.70 -8.88
CA VAL A 46 -10.73 -6.04 -8.34
C VAL A 46 -11.13 -6.93 -9.51
N ASN A 47 -10.37 -8.00 -9.74
CA ASN A 47 -10.60 -8.95 -10.81
C ASN A 47 -10.87 -10.35 -10.24
N ARG A 48 -11.90 -10.99 -10.72
CA ARG A 48 -12.28 -12.35 -10.34
C ARG A 48 -12.84 -13.09 -11.54
N PRO A 49 -12.76 -14.44 -11.58
CA PRO A 49 -13.33 -15.20 -12.69
C PRO A 49 -14.86 -15.11 -12.70
N MET A 50 -15.45 -15.12 -13.89
CA MET A 50 -16.89 -15.15 -14.05
C MET A 50 -17.48 -16.55 -13.80
N ASN A 51 -16.70 -17.60 -14.08
CA ASN A 51 -17.08 -19.00 -13.86
C ASN A 51 -16.16 -19.59 -12.79
N PRO A 52 -16.51 -19.45 -11.51
CA PRO A 52 -15.67 -19.95 -10.42
C PRO A 52 -15.75 -21.48 -10.33
N PRO A 53 -14.67 -22.13 -9.86
CA PRO A 53 -14.76 -23.52 -9.45
C PRO A 53 -15.76 -23.68 -8.30
N THR A 54 -16.52 -24.75 -8.34
CA THR A 54 -17.54 -25.05 -7.33
C THR A 54 -17.28 -26.43 -6.72
N GLU A 55 -17.46 -26.52 -5.43
CA GLU A 55 -17.31 -27.74 -4.65
C GLU A 55 -18.52 -27.93 -3.75
N ILE A 56 -18.86 -29.20 -3.47
CA ILE A 56 -19.91 -29.52 -2.51
C ILE A 56 -19.28 -29.67 -1.12
N VAL A 57 -19.67 -28.80 -0.20
CA VAL A 57 -19.21 -28.80 1.18
C VAL A 57 -20.44 -28.98 2.08
N ASP A 58 -20.46 -30.06 2.87
CA ASP A 58 -21.58 -30.39 3.76
C ASP A 58 -22.94 -30.40 3.06
N GLY A 59 -22.98 -30.93 1.84
CA GLY A 59 -24.18 -31.02 1.02
C GLY A 59 -24.59 -29.73 0.30
N ASN A 60 -23.85 -28.66 0.46
CA ASN A 60 -24.13 -27.37 -0.17
C ASN A 60 -23.06 -27.01 -1.22
N PRO A 61 -23.46 -26.44 -2.37
CA PRO A 61 -22.50 -25.95 -3.34
C PRO A 61 -21.80 -24.69 -2.82
N VAL A 62 -20.47 -24.68 -2.91
CA VAL A 62 -19.64 -23.52 -2.54
C VAL A 62 -18.80 -23.14 -3.76
N SER A 63 -18.89 -21.91 -4.18
CA SER A 63 -18.09 -21.36 -5.27
C SER A 63 -16.88 -20.62 -4.71
N TYR A 64 -15.72 -20.83 -5.34
CA TYR A 64 -14.47 -20.20 -4.96
C TYR A 64 -14.07 -19.19 -6.04
N TYR A 65 -13.87 -17.94 -5.63
CA TYR A 65 -13.46 -16.87 -6.54
C TYR A 65 -12.02 -16.46 -6.25
N PRO A 66 -11.02 -17.02 -6.98
CA PRO A 66 -9.68 -16.47 -6.94
C PRO A 66 -9.72 -15.00 -7.34
N THR A 67 -9.29 -14.12 -6.48
CA THR A 67 -9.45 -12.67 -6.64
C THR A 67 -8.10 -12.01 -6.63
N ASN A 68 -7.88 -11.11 -7.60
CA ASN A 68 -6.70 -10.23 -7.64
C ASN A 68 -7.18 -8.80 -7.43
N MET A 69 -6.65 -8.16 -6.40
CA MET A 69 -6.96 -6.77 -6.08
C MET A 69 -5.70 -5.93 -6.25
N VAL A 70 -5.80 -4.88 -7.06
CA VAL A 70 -4.71 -3.92 -7.23
C VAL A 70 -4.93 -2.77 -6.27
N LEU A 71 -3.91 -2.50 -5.47
CA LEU A 71 -3.92 -1.45 -4.47
C LEU A 71 -2.80 -0.45 -4.77
N GLN A 72 -3.11 0.81 -4.67
CA GLN A 72 -2.13 1.87 -4.72
C GLN A 72 -1.85 2.39 -3.32
N VAL A 73 -0.57 2.50 -2.98
CA VAL A 73 -0.11 3.06 -1.72
C VAL A 73 0.62 4.36 -2.02
N ASP A 74 0.15 5.44 -1.45
CA ASP A 74 0.77 6.75 -1.53
C ASP A 74 1.27 7.16 -0.15
N LEU A 75 2.52 7.58 -0.07
CA LEU A 75 3.10 8.13 1.16
C LEU A 75 3.41 9.60 0.95
N TYR A 76 2.90 10.44 1.85
CA TYR A 76 3.16 11.87 1.88
C TYR A 76 4.02 12.21 3.10
N THR A 77 5.14 12.91 2.88
CA THR A 77 6.01 13.38 3.96
C THR A 77 6.43 14.83 3.72
N LYS A 78 6.87 15.49 4.78
CA LYS A 78 7.47 16.83 4.67
C LYS A 78 8.95 16.79 4.34
N GLY A 79 9.55 15.61 4.36
CA GLY A 79 10.98 15.46 4.22
C GLY A 79 11.72 15.70 5.54
N ALA A 80 13.04 15.60 5.48
CA ALA A 80 13.93 15.84 6.59
C ALA A 80 15.08 16.76 6.17
N LEU A 81 15.47 17.66 7.04
CA LEU A 81 16.67 18.48 6.85
C LEU A 81 17.91 17.62 7.13
N VAL A 82 18.78 17.55 6.15
CA VAL A 82 20.06 16.84 6.24
C VAL A 82 21.19 17.81 5.97
N GLU A 83 22.18 17.84 6.84
CA GLU A 83 23.40 18.60 6.61
C GLU A 83 24.34 17.81 5.69
N VAL A 84 24.77 18.41 4.59
CA VAL A 84 25.63 17.78 3.59
C VAL A 84 26.91 18.57 3.41
N GLY A 85 28.05 17.88 3.57
CA GLY A 85 29.38 18.40 3.31
C GLY A 85 29.93 19.29 4.41
N GLU A 86 31.19 19.74 4.21
CA GLU A 86 31.94 20.56 5.17
C GLU A 86 31.34 21.96 5.37
N ARG A 87 30.55 22.45 4.42
CA ARG A 87 29.88 23.73 4.48
C ARG A 87 28.54 23.70 5.21
N GLN A 88 28.13 22.55 5.71
CA GLN A 88 26.85 22.36 6.42
C GLN A 88 25.64 22.90 5.64
N LEU A 89 25.62 22.62 4.34
CA LEU A 89 24.46 22.96 3.51
C LEU A 89 23.27 22.09 3.92
N ALA A 90 22.18 22.74 4.34
CA ALA A 90 20.95 22.03 4.66
C ALA A 90 20.21 21.64 3.37
N LEU A 91 19.99 20.35 3.18
CA LEU A 91 19.13 19.81 2.11
C LEU A 91 17.87 19.23 2.73
N VAL A 92 16.75 19.42 2.04
CA VAL A 92 15.51 18.71 2.39
C VAL A 92 15.50 17.38 1.65
N GLU A 93 15.68 16.29 2.41
CA GLU A 93 15.67 14.94 1.84
C GLU A 93 14.25 14.46 1.57
N ASN A 94 14.07 13.79 0.42
CA ASN A 94 12.81 13.13 0.09
C ASN A 94 12.67 11.82 0.88
N THR A 95 12.11 11.92 2.07
CA THR A 95 11.87 10.76 2.94
C THR A 95 10.74 9.87 2.44
N ALA A 96 9.80 10.39 1.66
CA ALA A 96 8.72 9.59 1.10
C ALA A 96 9.23 8.51 0.17
N LEU A 97 10.12 8.84 -0.76
CA LEU A 97 10.71 7.86 -1.66
C LEU A 97 11.57 6.84 -0.92
N ASN A 98 12.40 7.29 0.00
CA ASN A 98 13.26 6.40 0.79
C ASN A 98 12.44 5.38 1.59
N ASP A 99 11.43 5.83 2.30
CA ASP A 99 10.58 4.97 3.11
C ASP A 99 9.73 4.01 2.26
N MET A 100 9.30 4.47 1.08
CA MET A 100 8.56 3.62 0.16
C MET A 100 9.43 2.53 -0.46
N ILE A 101 10.70 2.82 -0.74
CA ILE A 101 11.67 1.81 -1.19
C ILE A 101 11.89 0.75 -0.09
N GLU A 102 12.01 1.16 1.16
CA GLU A 102 12.13 0.22 2.28
C GLU A 102 10.87 -0.66 2.40
N PHE A 103 9.70 -0.09 2.21
CA PHE A 103 8.46 -0.86 2.18
C PHE A 103 8.43 -1.85 1.02
N ALA A 104 8.86 -1.46 -0.18
CA ALA A 104 8.97 -2.35 -1.33
C ALA A 104 9.92 -3.53 -1.04
N ASN A 105 11.06 -3.26 -0.41
CA ASN A 105 12.00 -4.30 0.00
C ASN A 105 11.36 -5.26 1.04
N PHE A 106 10.60 -4.72 1.97
CA PHE A 106 9.89 -5.52 2.97
C PHE A 106 8.85 -6.45 2.33
N VAL A 107 8.09 -5.97 1.35
CA VAL A 107 7.11 -6.78 0.61
C VAL A 107 7.76 -7.98 -0.09
N GLY A 108 8.99 -7.82 -0.57
CA GLY A 108 9.76 -8.90 -1.19
C GLY A 108 10.50 -9.82 -0.20
N SER A 109 10.46 -9.54 1.10
CA SER A 109 11.19 -10.32 2.10
C SER A 109 10.55 -11.68 2.35
N GLU A 110 11.39 -12.66 2.68
CA GLU A 110 10.92 -14.00 3.05
C GLU A 110 10.02 -13.98 4.29
N TYR A 111 10.34 -13.15 5.27
CA TYR A 111 9.50 -12.95 6.45
C TYR A 111 8.08 -12.55 6.08
N PHE A 112 7.95 -11.57 5.18
CA PHE A 112 6.65 -11.07 4.76
C PHE A 112 5.88 -12.08 3.91
N ILE A 113 6.57 -12.78 3.03
CA ILE A 113 5.96 -13.85 2.22
C ILE A 113 5.36 -14.93 3.13
N ASN A 114 6.08 -15.35 4.15
CA ASN A 114 5.58 -16.32 5.14
C ASN A 114 4.40 -15.78 5.94
N TRP A 115 4.44 -14.51 6.31
CA TRP A 115 3.31 -13.86 6.99
C TRP A 115 2.05 -13.87 6.12
N CYS A 116 2.18 -13.59 4.83
CA CYS A 116 1.08 -13.67 3.86
C CYS A 116 0.53 -15.09 3.75
N HIS A 117 1.41 -16.09 3.70
CA HIS A 117 1.01 -17.50 3.65
C HIS A 117 0.13 -17.89 4.85
N GLN A 118 0.46 -17.43 6.03
CA GLN A 118 -0.30 -17.71 7.25
C GLN A 118 -1.71 -17.09 7.21
N LYS A 119 -1.90 -16.05 6.41
CA LYS A 119 -3.19 -15.35 6.25
C LYS A 119 -3.94 -15.76 4.98
N ASP A 120 -3.46 -16.77 4.28
CA ASP A 120 -4.04 -17.25 3.00
C ASP A 120 -4.15 -16.15 1.94
N ILE A 121 -3.16 -15.28 1.90
CA ILE A 121 -3.02 -14.23 0.90
C ILE A 121 -1.66 -14.29 0.23
N ALA A 122 -1.57 -13.72 -0.97
CA ALA A 122 -0.30 -13.41 -1.61
C ALA A 122 -0.27 -11.91 -1.92
N LEU A 123 0.84 -11.29 -1.66
CA LEU A 123 1.04 -9.87 -1.95
C LEU A 123 2.36 -9.70 -2.69
N ALA A 124 2.31 -9.01 -3.83
CA ALA A 124 3.48 -8.73 -4.65
C ALA A 124 3.45 -7.30 -5.17
N LEU A 125 4.61 -6.76 -5.49
CA LEU A 125 4.69 -5.49 -6.18
C LEU A 125 4.13 -5.62 -7.60
N LYS A 126 3.23 -4.72 -7.97
CA LYS A 126 2.80 -4.53 -9.36
C LYS A 126 3.66 -3.48 -10.05
N SER A 127 3.99 -2.42 -9.34
CA SER A 127 4.96 -1.41 -9.77
C SER A 127 5.88 -1.07 -8.61
N ASP A 128 7.12 -0.71 -8.93
CA ASP A 128 8.10 -0.28 -7.93
C ASP A 128 7.78 1.12 -7.39
N ALA A 129 8.45 1.48 -6.30
CA ALA A 129 8.32 2.81 -5.71
C ALA A 129 8.73 3.89 -6.71
N GLN A 130 7.90 4.90 -6.86
CA GLN A 130 8.12 6.03 -7.75
C GLN A 130 7.96 7.34 -7.00
N ASP A 131 8.82 8.30 -7.32
CA ASP A 131 8.67 9.67 -6.84
C ASP A 131 7.57 10.37 -7.64
N THR A 132 6.49 10.70 -6.94
CA THR A 132 5.34 11.40 -7.52
C THR A 132 5.16 12.78 -6.88
N THR A 133 6.24 13.33 -6.33
CA THR A 133 6.26 14.64 -5.69
C THR A 133 5.83 15.71 -6.66
N ALA A 134 4.92 16.56 -6.19
CA ALA A 134 4.47 17.73 -6.92
C ALA A 134 4.69 18.98 -6.08
N LEU A 135 5.00 20.10 -6.73
CA LEU A 135 5.05 21.41 -6.09
C LEU A 135 3.62 21.84 -5.74
N ILE A 136 3.32 21.96 -4.44
CA ILE A 136 1.99 22.37 -3.98
C ILE A 136 1.79 23.87 -4.11
N ASN A 137 2.83 24.64 -3.80
CA ASN A 137 2.89 26.09 -4.03
C ASN A 137 4.35 26.53 -4.13
N SER A 138 4.60 27.79 -4.46
CA SER A 138 5.96 28.31 -4.66
C SER A 138 6.84 28.32 -3.39
N ALA A 139 6.27 28.09 -2.23
CA ALA A 139 6.96 28.20 -0.94
C ALA A 139 7.08 26.90 -0.16
N SER A 140 6.37 25.84 -0.52
CA SER A 140 6.40 24.57 0.21
C SER A 140 6.37 23.35 -0.70
N TYR A 141 7.14 22.33 -0.29
CA TYR A 141 7.15 21.02 -0.92
C TYR A 141 6.49 20.00 0.00
N GLN A 142 5.69 19.15 -0.59
CA GLN A 142 5.23 17.93 0.04
C GLN A 142 5.72 16.76 -0.80
N PHE A 143 6.59 15.94 -0.22
CA PHE A 143 7.09 14.76 -0.92
C PHE A 143 6.02 13.70 -0.98
N ARG A 144 5.95 13.05 -2.12
CA ARG A 144 5.04 11.94 -2.36
C ARG A 144 5.75 10.82 -3.08
N ALA A 145 5.54 9.61 -2.61
CA ALA A 145 5.96 8.41 -3.31
C ALA A 145 4.77 7.46 -3.46
N THR A 146 4.74 6.74 -4.55
CA THR A 146 3.64 5.87 -4.93
C THR A 146 4.18 4.51 -5.34
N LEU A 147 3.52 3.44 -4.91
CA LEU A 147 3.71 2.11 -5.48
C LEU A 147 2.37 1.39 -5.61
N GLU A 148 2.33 0.38 -6.45
CA GLU A 148 1.17 -0.48 -6.61
C GLU A 148 1.48 -1.89 -6.16
N LEU A 149 0.52 -2.49 -5.47
CA LEU A 149 0.56 -3.86 -4.99
C LEU A 149 -0.55 -4.66 -5.65
N MET A 150 -0.27 -5.93 -5.89
CA MET A 150 -1.29 -6.91 -6.25
C MET A 150 -1.48 -7.87 -5.09
N MET A 151 -2.69 -7.91 -4.57
CA MET A 151 -3.11 -8.82 -3.51
C MET A 151 -3.99 -9.91 -4.09
N SER A 152 -3.61 -11.17 -3.87
CA SER A 152 -4.35 -12.33 -4.33
C SER A 152 -4.92 -13.10 -3.14
N PHE A 153 -6.19 -13.42 -3.21
CA PHE A 153 -6.90 -14.17 -2.19
C PHE A 153 -8.11 -14.87 -2.80
N THR A 154 -8.74 -15.77 -2.05
CA THR A 154 -9.94 -16.48 -2.52
C THR A 154 -11.15 -16.04 -1.71
N GLN A 155 -12.20 -15.64 -2.43
CA GLN A 155 -13.53 -15.43 -1.87
C GLN A 155 -14.37 -16.70 -1.99
N LYS A 156 -15.25 -16.91 -1.03
CA LYS A 156 -16.22 -18.02 -1.04
C LYS A 156 -17.64 -17.48 -1.15
N ALA A 157 -18.43 -18.16 -1.90
CA ALA A 157 -19.86 -17.87 -1.99
C ALA A 157 -20.70 -19.14 -2.07
#